data_9cd9464b4f325e33033dcd592123dcd6
#
_entry.id   9cd9464b4f325e33033dcd592123dcd6
#
_cell.length_a   1.000
_cell.length_b   1.000
_cell.length_c   1.000
_cell.angle_alpha   90.00
_cell.angle_beta   90.00
_cell.angle_gamma   90.00
#
_symmetry.space_group_name_H-M   'P 1'
#
loop_
_entity.id
_entity.type
_entity.pdbx_description
1 polymer ?
#
loop_
_entity_poly.entity_id
_entity_poly.type
_entity_poly.pdbx_seq_one_letter_code
_entity_poly.pdbx_strand_id
1 'polypeptide(L)'
;AAAFVRLEGGIILDFRIAWAMHLDTPGDSIIMGTKGSLRIPSTDCWNGTVGGPMTIYHDVAGVQTQTTIPVIESKGPGLFDRKIRSFLDAVKYHTAAPVPTSQILYNQAIIDHIVKSAAVGHEVEVEIPEI
;
A
#
# COMPACT_ATOMS: atom_id res chain seq x y z
N ALA A 1 1.36 2.37 15.33
CA ALA A 1 2.73 2.57 14.86
C ALA A 1 2.79 3.72 13.87
N ALA A 2 3.93 4.39 13.80
CA ALA A 2 4.26 5.36 12.77
C ALA A 2 5.72 5.12 12.37
N ALA A 3 6.03 5.24 11.09
CA ALA A 3 7.39 5.07 10.61
C ALA A 3 7.66 5.85 9.33
N PHE A 4 8.92 6.26 9.18
CA PHE A 4 9.48 6.74 7.95
C PHE A 4 10.45 5.70 7.42
N VAL A 5 10.26 5.28 6.17
CA VAL A 5 11.15 4.34 5.49
C VAL A 5 11.75 5.04 4.28
N ARG A 6 13.06 5.08 4.22
CA ARG A 6 13.79 5.63 3.08
C ARG A 6 14.10 4.51 2.10
N LEU A 7 13.63 4.66 0.88
CA LEU A 7 13.87 3.71 -0.19
C LEU A 7 14.99 4.19 -1.10
N GLU A 8 15.54 3.29 -1.88
CA GLU A 8 16.51 3.62 -2.92
C GLU A 8 15.95 4.68 -3.88
N GLY A 9 16.80 5.54 -4.42
CA GLY A 9 16.39 6.64 -5.29
C GLY A 9 15.76 7.84 -4.59
N GLY A 10 15.80 7.89 -3.24
CA GLY A 10 15.34 9.03 -2.44
C GLY A 10 13.83 9.07 -2.21
N ILE A 11 13.13 7.98 -2.44
CA ILE A 11 11.72 7.85 -2.15
C ILE A 11 11.52 7.71 -0.64
N ILE A 12 10.57 8.44 -0.08
CA ILE A 12 10.19 8.34 1.33
C ILE A 12 8.79 7.73 1.44
N LEU A 13 8.68 6.69 2.24
CA LEU A 13 7.42 6.13 2.68
C LEU A 13 7.15 6.58 4.13
N ASP A 14 6.14 7.42 4.32
CA ASP A 14 5.56 7.73 5.64
C ASP A 14 4.31 6.91 5.81
N PHE A 15 4.22 6.14 6.87
CA PHE A 15 3.00 5.43 7.17
C PHE A 15 2.65 5.47 8.65
N ARG A 16 1.35 5.46 8.91
CA ARG A 16 0.77 5.40 10.25
C ARG A 16 -0.30 4.33 10.26
N ILE A 17 -0.25 3.47 11.24
CA ILE A 17 -1.22 2.38 11.37
C ILE A 17 -1.62 2.22 12.83
N ALA A 18 -2.91 2.03 13.06
CA ALA A 18 -3.45 1.61 14.34
C ALA A 18 -4.58 0.60 14.12
N TRP A 19 -4.67 -0.38 14.99
CA TRP A 19 -5.77 -1.34 14.96
C TRP A 19 -7.08 -0.69 15.40
N ALA A 20 -7.03 0.13 16.44
CA ALA A 20 -8.17 0.87 16.95
C ALA A 20 -7.71 2.29 17.28
N MET A 21 -8.38 3.26 16.70
CA MET A 21 -8.08 4.67 16.90
C MET A 21 -9.41 5.43 16.95
N HIS A 22 -9.54 6.32 17.94
CA HIS A 22 -10.70 7.20 18.04
C HIS A 22 -10.44 8.44 17.18
N LEU A 23 -10.53 8.27 15.88
CA LEU A 23 -10.42 9.32 14.87
C LEU A 23 -11.59 9.20 13.91
N ASP A 24 -12.07 10.34 13.45
CA ASP A 24 -13.11 10.46 12.43
C ASP A 24 -12.53 10.53 11.00
N THR A 25 -11.20 10.65 10.90
CA THR A 25 -10.51 10.79 9.62
C THR A 25 -10.00 9.43 9.15
N PRO A 26 -10.58 8.84 8.11
CA PRO A 26 -10.02 7.65 7.48
C PRO A 26 -8.65 7.97 6.89
N GLY A 27 -7.73 7.02 6.98
CA GLY A 27 -6.39 7.17 6.41
C GLY A 27 -6.41 7.00 4.91
N ASP A 28 -6.19 8.06 4.16
CA ASP A 28 -5.99 7.99 2.72
C ASP A 28 -4.53 7.61 2.41
N SER A 29 -4.32 6.96 1.27
CA SER A 29 -2.98 6.79 0.71
C SER A 29 -2.70 7.92 -0.27
N ILE A 30 -1.59 8.63 -0.07
CA ILE A 30 -1.18 9.74 -0.93
C ILE A 30 0.18 9.40 -1.53
N ILE A 31 0.26 9.42 -2.86
CA ILE A 31 1.50 9.25 -3.61
C ILE A 31 1.84 10.61 -4.22
N MET A 32 2.97 11.19 -3.79
CA MET A 32 3.45 12.47 -4.29
C MET A 32 4.64 12.25 -5.22
N GLY A 33 4.51 12.72 -6.45
CA GLY A 33 5.56 12.67 -7.46
C GLY A 33 5.93 14.08 -7.97
N THR A 34 7.01 14.19 -8.71
CA THR A 34 7.49 15.46 -9.27
C THR A 34 6.61 16.04 -10.37
N LYS A 35 5.71 15.24 -10.95
CA LYS A 35 4.81 15.65 -12.04
C LYS A 35 3.35 15.65 -11.64
N GLY A 36 3.03 15.29 -10.40
CA GLY A 36 1.67 15.21 -9.91
C GLY A 36 1.54 14.28 -8.72
N SER A 37 0.35 14.20 -8.18
CA SER A 37 0.05 13.39 -7.00
C SER A 37 -1.24 12.60 -7.18
N LEU A 38 -1.32 11.48 -6.47
CA LEU A 38 -2.49 10.61 -6.44
C LEU A 38 -2.97 10.48 -5.00
N ARG A 39 -4.26 10.71 -4.78
CA ARG A 39 -4.94 10.41 -3.53
C ARG A 39 -5.86 9.22 -3.74
N ILE A 40 -5.64 8.18 -2.97
CA ILE A 40 -6.46 6.97 -2.93
C ILE A 40 -7.20 6.98 -1.59
N PRO A 41 -8.54 7.09 -1.57
CA PRO A 41 -9.31 7.02 -0.34
C PRO A 41 -9.08 5.70 0.40
N SER A 42 -9.26 5.73 1.71
CA SER A 42 -9.16 4.52 2.53
C SER A 42 -10.11 3.44 2.01
N THR A 43 -9.66 2.20 2.09
CA THR A 43 -10.47 1.04 1.73
C THR A 43 -11.11 0.45 2.96
N ASP A 44 -12.34 -0.03 2.83
CA ASP A 44 -12.91 -0.96 3.78
C ASP A 44 -12.14 -2.29 3.66
N CYS A 45 -11.30 -2.58 4.65
CA CYS A 45 -10.45 -3.76 4.64
C CYS A 45 -11.25 -5.09 4.62
N TRP A 46 -12.50 -5.08 5.07
CA TRP A 46 -13.35 -6.26 5.08
C TRP A 46 -14.01 -6.55 3.73
N ASN A 47 -14.44 -5.50 3.05
CA ASN A 47 -15.14 -5.61 1.77
C ASN A 47 -14.21 -5.29 0.58
N GLY A 48 -13.05 -4.69 0.83
CA GLY A 48 -12.11 -4.28 -0.21
C GLY A 48 -12.68 -3.18 -1.12
N THR A 49 -13.68 -2.45 -0.63
CA THR A 49 -14.23 -1.31 -1.36
C THR A 49 -13.42 -0.06 -1.07
N VAL A 50 -13.17 0.72 -2.10
CA VAL A 50 -12.56 2.04 -1.96
C VAL A 50 -13.60 2.99 -1.38
N GLY A 51 -13.25 3.75 -0.35
CA GLY A 51 -14.15 4.66 0.36
C GLY A 51 -14.61 5.90 -0.40
N GLY A 52 -14.25 6.01 -1.69
CA GLY A 52 -14.62 7.12 -2.54
C GLY A 52 -13.82 7.15 -3.85
N PRO A 53 -14.02 8.20 -4.67
CA PRO A 53 -13.29 8.36 -5.91
C PRO A 53 -11.81 8.68 -5.66
N MET A 54 -10.93 8.19 -6.52
CA MET A 54 -9.52 8.59 -6.53
C MET A 54 -9.38 10.00 -7.13
N THR A 55 -8.38 10.75 -6.68
CA THR A 55 -8.08 12.08 -7.20
C THR A 55 -6.65 12.15 -7.68
N ILE A 56 -6.47 12.59 -8.91
CA ILE A 56 -5.16 12.90 -9.49
C ILE A 56 -4.98 14.41 -9.48
N TYR A 57 -3.88 14.90 -8.94
CA TYR A 57 -3.47 16.29 -8.96
C TYR A 57 -2.35 16.45 -9.98
N HIS A 58 -2.52 17.36 -10.94
CA HIS A 58 -1.55 17.58 -12.01
C HIS A 58 -1.70 18.99 -12.60
N ASP A 59 -0.75 19.42 -13.38
CA ASP A 59 -0.80 20.71 -14.07
C ASP A 59 -1.30 20.53 -15.50
N VAL A 60 -2.18 21.43 -15.90
CA VAL A 60 -2.61 21.60 -17.31
C VAL A 60 -2.32 23.02 -17.73
N ALA A 61 -1.44 23.19 -18.71
CA ALA A 61 -1.00 24.50 -19.21
C ALA A 61 -0.48 25.45 -18.10
N GLY A 62 0.22 24.88 -17.08
CA GLY A 62 0.75 25.64 -15.95
C GLY A 62 -0.27 25.99 -14.86
N VAL A 63 -1.48 25.44 -14.94
CA VAL A 63 -2.53 25.62 -13.94
C VAL A 63 -2.72 24.30 -13.18
N GLN A 64 -2.66 24.39 -11.85
CA GLN A 64 -2.97 23.23 -11.00
C GLN A 64 -4.42 22.81 -11.16
N THR A 65 -4.62 21.55 -11.49
CA THR A 65 -5.93 20.96 -11.72
C THR A 65 -6.05 19.64 -10.96
N GLN A 66 -7.27 19.19 -10.80
CA GLN A 66 -7.56 17.85 -10.29
C GLN A 66 -8.48 17.10 -11.22
N THR A 67 -8.20 15.81 -11.37
CA THR A 67 -9.08 14.88 -12.10
C THR A 67 -9.61 13.86 -11.11
N THR A 68 -10.93 13.74 -11.04
CA THR A 68 -11.59 12.75 -10.19
C THR A 68 -11.90 11.50 -11.00
N ILE A 69 -11.40 10.36 -10.55
CA ILE A 69 -11.70 9.05 -11.13
C ILE A 69 -12.82 8.45 -10.29
N PRO A 70 -14.01 8.20 -10.87
CA PRO A 70 -15.13 7.64 -10.11
C PRO A 70 -14.80 6.22 -9.60
N VAL A 71 -15.50 5.81 -8.56
CA VAL A 71 -15.43 4.43 -8.07
C VAL A 71 -15.91 3.49 -9.17
N ILE A 72 -15.05 2.54 -9.53
CA ILE A 72 -15.39 1.48 -10.49
C ILE A 72 -15.86 0.28 -9.67
N GLU A 73 -17.16 0.02 -9.70
CA GLU A 73 -17.70 -1.17 -9.06
C GLU A 73 -17.23 -2.43 -9.78
N SER A 74 -16.57 -3.30 -9.03
CA SER A 74 -16.19 -4.62 -9.56
C SER A 74 -17.40 -5.55 -9.54
N LYS A 75 -17.84 -5.97 -10.72
CA LYS A 75 -18.84 -7.03 -10.84
C LYS A 75 -18.13 -8.39 -10.72
N GLY A 76 -18.61 -9.25 -9.81
CA GLY A 76 -18.06 -10.59 -9.65
C GLY A 76 -17.69 -10.95 -8.21
N PRO A 77 -16.88 -12.01 -8.03
CA PRO A 77 -16.48 -12.46 -6.69
C PRO A 77 -15.75 -11.39 -5.88
N GLY A 78 -15.96 -11.37 -4.58
CA GLY A 78 -15.30 -10.47 -3.66
C GLY A 78 -13.77 -10.62 -3.67
N LEU A 79 -13.06 -9.67 -3.07
CA LEU A 79 -11.59 -9.67 -3.02
C LEU A 79 -11.02 -10.94 -2.38
N PHE A 80 -11.59 -11.38 -1.27
CA PHE A 80 -11.15 -12.57 -0.58
C PHE A 80 -11.37 -13.85 -1.40
N ASP A 81 -12.50 -13.97 -2.08
CA ASP A 81 -12.78 -15.09 -2.97
C ASP A 81 -11.78 -15.12 -4.14
N ARG A 82 -11.52 -13.98 -4.77
CA ARG A 82 -10.51 -13.87 -5.84
C ARG A 82 -9.11 -14.22 -5.35
N LYS A 83 -8.73 -13.76 -4.16
CA LYS A 83 -7.43 -14.07 -3.54
C LYS A 83 -7.25 -15.57 -3.32
N ILE A 84 -8.27 -16.22 -2.74
CA ILE A 84 -8.23 -17.66 -2.47
C ILE A 84 -8.22 -18.44 -3.78
N ARG A 85 -9.07 -18.08 -4.76
CA ARG A 85 -9.10 -18.72 -6.08
C ARG A 85 -7.77 -18.64 -6.79
N SER A 86 -7.14 -17.45 -6.83
CA SER A 86 -5.85 -17.29 -7.50
C SER A 86 -4.75 -18.15 -6.87
N PHE A 87 -4.77 -18.36 -5.55
CA PHE A 87 -3.86 -19.28 -4.89
C PHE A 87 -4.16 -20.75 -5.23
N LEU A 88 -5.44 -21.14 -5.19
CA LEU A 88 -5.85 -22.50 -5.56
C LEU A 88 -5.54 -22.81 -7.02
N ASP A 89 -5.69 -21.85 -7.92
CA ASP A 89 -5.33 -22.01 -9.34
C ASP A 89 -3.82 -22.17 -9.50
N ALA A 90 -3.00 -21.42 -8.75
CA ALA A 90 -1.55 -21.61 -8.76
C ALA A 90 -1.15 -23.01 -8.31
N VAL A 91 -1.77 -23.56 -7.27
CA VAL A 91 -1.56 -24.94 -6.83
C VAL A 91 -2.02 -25.95 -7.87
N LYS A 92 -3.22 -25.77 -8.42
CA LYS A 92 -3.84 -26.69 -9.38
C LYS A 92 -3.07 -26.78 -10.69
N TYR A 93 -2.58 -25.64 -11.17
CA TYR A 93 -1.90 -25.55 -12.47
C TYR A 93 -0.37 -25.53 -12.35
N HIS A 94 0.17 -25.69 -11.12
CA HIS A 94 1.61 -25.66 -10.86
C HIS A 94 2.30 -24.39 -11.38
N THR A 95 1.63 -23.26 -11.23
CA THR A 95 2.18 -21.94 -11.59
C THR A 95 2.74 -21.22 -10.38
N ALA A 96 3.47 -20.13 -10.60
CA ALA A 96 3.99 -19.30 -9.52
C ALA A 96 2.85 -18.78 -8.63
N ALA A 97 3.10 -18.71 -7.32
CA ALA A 97 2.15 -18.14 -6.37
C ALA A 97 1.87 -16.66 -6.71
N PRO A 98 0.62 -16.18 -6.51
CA PRO A 98 0.25 -14.78 -6.78
C PRO A 98 1.10 -13.77 -6.00
N VAL A 99 1.53 -14.16 -4.80
CA VAL A 99 2.48 -13.40 -3.98
C VAL A 99 3.68 -14.28 -3.72
N PRO A 100 4.82 -14.06 -4.37
CA PRO A 100 6.02 -14.87 -4.18
C PRO A 100 6.60 -14.68 -2.77
N THR A 101 7.27 -15.72 -2.26
CA THR A 101 7.87 -15.72 -0.92
C THR A 101 8.87 -14.56 -0.73
N SER A 102 9.61 -14.19 -1.77
CA SER A 102 10.52 -13.05 -1.75
C SER A 102 9.84 -11.73 -1.38
N GLN A 103 8.63 -11.47 -1.91
CA GLN A 103 7.86 -10.28 -1.55
C GLN A 103 7.38 -10.31 -0.10
N ILE A 104 7.02 -11.50 0.41
CA ILE A 104 6.61 -11.65 1.81
C ILE A 104 7.78 -11.38 2.73
N LEU A 105 8.95 -11.94 2.45
CA LEU A 105 10.17 -11.72 3.24
C LEU A 105 10.63 -10.27 3.18
N TYR A 106 10.53 -9.62 2.03
CA TYR A 106 10.82 -8.20 1.88
C TYR A 106 9.94 -7.35 2.82
N ASN A 107 8.64 -7.57 2.81
CA ASN A 107 7.72 -6.85 3.69
C ASN A 107 7.99 -7.14 5.16
N GLN A 108 8.26 -8.41 5.52
CA GLN A 108 8.58 -8.78 6.89
C GLN A 108 9.87 -8.12 7.38
N ALA A 109 10.92 -8.10 6.54
CA ALA A 109 12.18 -7.44 6.86
C ALA A 109 11.99 -5.95 7.17
N ILE A 110 11.16 -5.24 6.39
CA ILE A 110 10.83 -3.84 6.67
C ILE A 110 10.15 -3.70 8.04
N ILE A 111 9.16 -4.55 8.34
CA ILE A 111 8.44 -4.51 9.62
C ILE A 111 9.39 -4.74 10.79
N ASP A 112 10.24 -5.75 10.71
CA ASP A 112 11.20 -6.09 11.76
C ASP A 112 12.20 -4.96 12.02
N HIS A 113 12.67 -4.31 10.95
CA HIS A 113 13.60 -3.19 11.08
C HIS A 113 12.93 -1.90 11.59
N ILE A 114 11.64 -1.71 11.33
CA ILE A 114 10.87 -0.63 11.98
C ILE A 114 10.82 -0.85 13.49
N VAL A 115 10.56 -2.08 13.93
CA VAL A 115 10.55 -2.42 15.37
C VAL A 115 11.94 -2.25 15.96
N LYS A 116 12.99 -2.69 15.27
CA LYS A 116 14.39 -2.52 15.67
C LYS A 116 14.75 -1.02 15.78
N SER A 117 14.40 -0.21 14.78
CA SER A 117 14.63 1.24 14.80
C SER A 117 13.96 1.91 15.99
N ALA A 118 12.71 1.54 16.28
CA ALA A 118 11.99 2.05 17.44
C ALA A 118 12.67 1.69 18.78
N ALA A 119 13.24 0.47 18.87
CA ALA A 119 13.93 0.02 20.07
C ALA A 119 15.28 0.72 20.31
N VAL A 120 16.03 1.02 19.24
CA VAL A 120 17.34 1.67 19.35
C VAL A 120 17.27 3.20 19.24
N GLY A 121 16.13 3.78 18.85
CA GLY A 121 15.89 5.22 18.80
C GLY A 121 16.56 5.95 17.62
N HIS A 122 16.99 5.24 16.60
CA HIS A 122 17.57 5.82 15.38
C HIS A 122 17.28 4.97 14.15
N GLU A 123 17.55 5.53 12.96
CA GLU A 123 17.41 4.82 11.68
C GLU A 123 18.32 3.58 11.63
N VAL A 124 17.81 2.51 11.08
CA VAL A 124 18.54 1.26 10.83
C VAL A 124 18.42 0.86 9.36
N GLU A 125 19.48 0.29 8.82
CA GLU A 125 19.45 -0.26 7.48
C GLU A 125 18.60 -1.54 7.45
N VAL A 126 17.80 -1.70 6.39
CA VAL A 126 16.95 -2.87 6.20
C VAL A 126 17.70 -3.93 5.41
N GLU A 127 18.02 -5.04 6.06
CA GLU A 127 18.63 -6.21 5.45
C GLU A 127 17.55 -7.14 4.92
N ILE A 128 17.52 -7.35 3.60
CA ILE A 128 16.56 -8.27 2.96
C ILE A 128 17.19 -9.67 2.91
N PRO A 129 16.55 -10.69 3.51
CA PRO A 129 17.06 -12.05 3.44
C PRO A 129 17.12 -12.57 1.99
N GLU A 130 18.23 -13.19 1.63
CA GLU A 130 18.33 -13.95 0.38
C GLU A 130 17.58 -15.29 0.51
N ILE A 131 16.91 -15.73 -0.58
CA ILE A 131 16.18 -17.00 -0.65
C ILE A 131 16.92 -17.94 -1.58
#